data_0c0b490b92db99cbf2c0c509e1e535ac
#
_entry.id   0c0b490b92db99cbf2c0c509e1e535ac
#
_cell.length_a   1.000
_cell.length_b   1.000
_cell.length_c   1.000
_cell.angle_alpha   90.00
_cell.angle_beta   90.00
_cell.angle_gamma   90.00
#
_symmetry.space_group_name_H-M   'P 1'
#
loop_
_entity.id
_entity.type
_entity.pdbx_description
1 polymer ?
#
loop_
_entity_poly.entity_id
_entity_poly.type
_entity_poly.pdbx_seq_one_letter_code
_entity_poly.pdbx_strand_id
1 'polypeptide(L)'
;MAKSGVKFKDTMAAYDRLRGEIAGRKFAPVYLLMGEEAFFIDALCDLLASTILQESERAFNQLTVYGRDSDAGQVVNLCRQMPMMGSYQVVILKEAQQLRGLDKLSLYTSKPSPTTILIVCHKEKNADKRSAFYKGCAANGAVLESVRPRDYEIAAWLQQFIRQKGFTIDP
;
A
#
# COMPACT_ATOMS: atom_id res chain seq x y z
N MET A 1 22.26 -5.55 7.66
CA MET A 1 21.02 -4.88 7.29
C MET A 1 21.22 -3.38 7.31
N ALA A 2 21.04 -2.71 6.20
CA ALA A 2 21.05 -1.26 6.18
C ALA A 2 19.86 -0.78 7.02
N LYS A 3 20.10 -0.11 8.14
CA LYS A 3 19.05 0.56 8.89
C LYS A 3 18.38 1.56 7.96
N SER A 4 17.10 1.42 7.71
CA SER A 4 16.31 2.44 7.04
C SER A 4 16.57 3.77 7.75
N GLY A 5 16.89 4.83 6.98
CA GLY A 5 17.02 6.18 7.54
C GLY A 5 15.68 6.77 7.97
N VAL A 6 14.57 6.08 7.68
CA VAL A 6 13.20 6.46 8.03
C VAL A 6 12.94 6.17 9.51
N LYS A 7 12.37 7.13 10.20
CA LYS A 7 11.98 7.02 11.61
C LYS A 7 10.47 6.82 11.71
N PHE A 8 10.01 6.34 12.87
CA PHE A 8 8.57 6.12 13.10
C PHE A 8 7.72 7.39 12.87
N LYS A 9 8.23 8.57 13.24
CA LYS A 9 7.57 9.85 12.95
C LYS A 9 7.34 10.09 11.45
N ASP A 10 8.26 9.62 10.61
CA ASP A 10 8.17 9.76 9.15
C ASP A 10 7.11 8.80 8.59
N THR A 11 7.02 7.60 9.16
CA THR A 11 5.93 6.65 8.89
C THR A 11 4.57 7.27 9.22
N MET A 12 4.44 7.88 10.40
CA MET A 12 3.20 8.52 10.83
C MET A 12 2.80 9.68 9.93
N ALA A 13 3.75 10.55 9.57
CA ALA A 13 3.48 11.68 8.67
C ALA A 13 3.03 11.19 7.28
N ALA A 14 3.68 10.17 6.73
CA ALA A 14 3.29 9.59 5.45
C ALA A 14 1.92 8.89 5.53
N TYR A 15 1.66 8.17 6.60
CA TYR A 15 0.37 7.51 6.84
C TYR A 15 -0.79 8.51 6.92
N ASP A 16 -0.64 9.58 7.70
CA ASP A 16 -1.66 10.61 7.86
C ASP A 16 -1.91 11.36 6.54
N ARG A 17 -0.85 11.67 5.80
CA ARG A 17 -0.96 12.30 4.48
C ARG A 17 -1.72 11.41 3.50
N LEU A 18 -1.36 10.15 3.38
CA LEU A 18 -2.03 9.20 2.47
C LEU A 18 -3.48 8.98 2.86
N ARG A 19 -3.79 8.88 4.16
CA ARG A 19 -5.19 8.82 4.63
C ARG A 19 -6.01 10.02 4.18
N GLY A 20 -5.45 11.22 4.31
CA GLY A 20 -6.11 12.46 3.88
C GLY A 20 -6.34 12.50 2.37
N GLU A 21 -5.35 12.09 1.57
CA GLU A 21 -5.48 12.00 0.12
C GLU A 21 -6.55 10.98 -0.30
N ILE A 22 -6.58 9.81 0.32
CA ILE A 22 -7.57 8.76 0.06
C ILE A 22 -8.98 9.24 0.44
N ALA A 23 -9.14 9.86 1.61
CA ALA A 23 -10.42 10.44 2.05
C ALA A 23 -10.91 11.52 1.09
N GLY A 24 -10.00 12.34 0.53
CA GLY A 24 -10.28 13.32 -0.51
C GLY A 24 -10.44 12.74 -1.92
N ARG A 25 -10.43 11.40 -2.06
CA ARG A 25 -10.52 10.67 -3.34
C ARG A 25 -9.42 11.03 -4.35
N LYS A 26 -8.24 11.37 -3.85
CA LYS A 26 -7.03 11.60 -4.65
C LYS A 26 -6.21 10.31 -4.66
N PHE A 27 -6.41 9.49 -5.68
CA PHE A 27 -5.77 8.18 -5.77
C PHE A 27 -4.53 8.23 -6.66
N ALA A 28 -3.46 7.59 -6.18
CA ALA A 28 -2.29 7.28 -6.99
C ALA A 28 -2.52 5.99 -7.79
N PRO A 29 -1.92 5.85 -8.97
CA PRO A 29 -2.07 4.61 -9.76
C PRO A 29 -1.39 3.39 -9.15
N VAL A 30 -0.38 3.61 -8.29
CA VAL A 30 0.34 2.54 -7.58
C VAL A 30 0.56 2.96 -6.14
N TYR A 31 0.29 2.07 -5.21
CA TYR A 31 0.65 2.19 -3.80
C TYR A 31 1.63 1.08 -3.43
N LEU A 32 2.82 1.43 -3.00
CA LEU A 32 3.77 0.51 -2.40
C LEU A 32 3.76 0.72 -0.89
N LEU A 33 3.12 -0.20 -0.17
CA LEU A 33 3.03 -0.22 1.28
C LEU A 33 4.02 -1.27 1.79
N MET A 34 5.15 -0.85 2.33
CA MET A 34 6.25 -1.75 2.68
C MET A 34 6.81 -1.50 4.07
N GLY A 35 7.43 -2.50 4.65
CA GLY A 35 8.19 -2.37 5.88
C GLY A 35 7.90 -3.45 6.94
N GLU A 36 8.50 -3.26 8.10
CA GLU A 36 8.45 -4.22 9.20
C GLU A 36 7.14 -4.16 10.00
N GLU A 37 6.50 -2.97 10.08
CA GLU A 37 5.27 -2.81 10.84
C GLU A 37 4.04 -3.01 9.96
N ALA A 38 3.38 -4.15 10.15
CA ALA A 38 2.23 -4.56 9.34
C ALA A 38 0.97 -3.71 9.55
N PHE A 39 0.81 -3.11 10.74
CA PHE A 39 -0.41 -2.39 11.11
C PHE A 39 -0.77 -1.28 10.11
N PHE A 40 0.20 -0.42 9.77
CA PHE A 40 -0.05 0.71 8.86
C PHE A 40 -0.24 0.26 7.41
N ILE A 41 0.45 -0.81 7.02
CA ILE A 41 0.28 -1.44 5.69
C ILE A 41 -1.15 -1.95 5.55
N ASP A 42 -1.62 -2.74 6.50
CA ASP A 42 -2.97 -3.31 6.49
C ASP A 42 -4.04 -2.22 6.60
N ALA A 43 -3.86 -1.24 7.48
CA ALA A 43 -4.81 -0.14 7.66
C ALA A 43 -5.00 0.69 6.37
N LEU A 44 -3.93 1.03 5.66
CA LEU A 44 -4.05 1.74 4.37
C LEU A 44 -4.59 0.85 3.27
N CYS A 45 -4.19 -0.42 3.22
CA CYS A 45 -4.73 -1.37 2.25
C CYS A 45 -6.25 -1.51 2.39
N ASP A 46 -6.74 -1.70 3.62
CA ASP A 46 -8.18 -1.82 3.91
C ASP A 46 -8.93 -0.51 3.60
N LEU A 47 -8.34 0.63 3.93
CA LEU A 47 -8.92 1.93 3.59
C LEU A 47 -9.06 2.12 2.08
N LEU A 48 -8.03 1.82 1.31
CA LEU A 48 -8.05 1.86 -0.16
C LEU A 48 -9.10 0.90 -0.72
N ALA A 49 -9.11 -0.35 -0.26
CA ALA A 49 -10.04 -1.38 -0.70
C ALA A 49 -11.51 -1.00 -0.45
N SER A 50 -11.79 -0.23 0.60
CA SER A 50 -13.13 0.21 0.96
C SER A 50 -13.55 1.55 0.35
N THR A 51 -12.58 2.36 -0.13
CA THR A 51 -12.85 3.75 -0.54
C THR A 51 -12.87 3.93 -2.06
N ILE A 52 -12.01 3.22 -2.81
CA ILE A 52 -11.84 3.44 -4.25
C ILE A 52 -13.12 3.11 -5.02
N LEU A 53 -13.67 1.92 -4.78
CA LEU A 53 -14.86 1.40 -5.46
C LEU A 53 -16.06 1.40 -4.54
N GLN A 54 -17.24 1.61 -5.13
CA GLN A 54 -18.49 1.36 -4.45
C GLN A 54 -18.67 -0.17 -4.22
N GLU A 55 -19.48 -0.54 -3.23
CA GLU A 55 -19.69 -1.94 -2.88
C GLU A 55 -20.16 -2.79 -4.07
N SER A 56 -21.07 -2.25 -4.88
CA SER A 56 -21.59 -2.90 -6.09
C SER A 56 -20.52 -3.13 -7.18
N GLU A 57 -19.48 -2.32 -7.22
CA GLU A 57 -18.40 -2.42 -8.21
C GLU A 57 -17.30 -3.40 -7.79
N ARG A 58 -17.13 -3.62 -6.48
CA ARG A 58 -16.01 -4.44 -5.94
C ARG A 58 -16.06 -5.88 -6.43
N ALA A 59 -17.23 -6.46 -6.58
CA ALA A 59 -17.37 -7.85 -7.05
C ALA A 59 -16.76 -8.08 -8.46
N PHE A 60 -16.72 -7.04 -9.28
CA PHE A 60 -16.26 -7.12 -10.67
C PHE A 60 -14.89 -6.49 -10.89
N ASN A 61 -14.55 -5.46 -10.12
CA ASN A 61 -13.41 -4.59 -10.38
C ASN A 61 -12.34 -4.61 -9.27
N GLN A 62 -12.50 -5.41 -8.22
CA GLN A 62 -11.51 -5.56 -7.17
C GLN A 62 -11.01 -7.00 -7.08
N LEU A 63 -9.72 -7.18 -7.29
CA LEU A 63 -9.05 -8.47 -7.27
C LEU A 63 -7.97 -8.47 -6.20
N THR A 64 -7.96 -9.51 -5.37
CA THR A 64 -6.88 -9.74 -4.40
C THR A 64 -6.09 -10.97 -4.81
N VAL A 65 -4.79 -10.82 -4.92
CA VAL A 65 -3.84 -11.90 -5.21
C VAL A 65 -2.78 -11.97 -4.12
N TYR A 66 -2.24 -13.16 -3.89
CA TYR A 66 -1.20 -13.40 -2.89
C TYR A 66 0.12 -13.70 -3.57
N GLY A 67 1.21 -13.13 -3.06
CA GLY A 67 2.53 -13.25 -3.66
C GLY A 67 3.00 -14.70 -3.85
N ARG A 68 2.75 -15.56 -2.86
CA ARG A 68 3.16 -16.98 -2.93
C ARG A 68 2.41 -17.78 -4.00
N ASP A 69 1.18 -17.38 -4.34
CA ASP A 69 0.29 -18.10 -5.26
C ASP A 69 0.31 -17.50 -6.68
N SER A 70 1.17 -16.49 -6.90
CA SER A 70 1.21 -15.70 -8.13
C SER A 70 2.65 -15.46 -8.60
N ASP A 71 2.79 -14.93 -9.78
CA ASP A 71 4.03 -14.39 -10.32
C ASP A 71 3.82 -12.96 -10.89
N ALA A 72 4.91 -12.25 -11.14
CA ALA A 72 4.85 -10.88 -11.62
C ALA A 72 4.13 -10.74 -12.96
N GLY A 73 4.26 -11.73 -13.86
CA GLY A 73 3.58 -11.73 -15.16
C GLY A 73 2.06 -11.75 -15.00
N GLN A 74 1.55 -12.59 -14.12
CA GLN A 74 0.12 -12.65 -13.80
C GLN A 74 -0.39 -11.33 -13.24
N VAL A 75 0.34 -10.72 -12.29
CA VAL A 75 -0.04 -9.42 -11.70
C VAL A 75 -0.05 -8.33 -12.76
N VAL A 76 0.97 -8.26 -13.62
CA VAL A 76 1.03 -7.28 -14.73
C VAL A 76 -0.16 -7.46 -15.68
N ASN A 77 -0.49 -8.69 -16.04
CA ASN A 77 -1.64 -8.97 -16.91
C ASN A 77 -2.96 -8.54 -16.28
N LEU A 78 -3.16 -8.79 -14.99
CA LEU A 78 -4.34 -8.32 -14.26
C LEU A 78 -4.42 -6.78 -14.26
N CYS A 79 -3.31 -6.11 -13.99
CA CYS A 79 -3.26 -4.65 -13.97
C CYS A 79 -3.52 -3.98 -15.32
N ARG A 80 -3.35 -4.70 -16.44
CA ARG A 80 -3.61 -4.20 -17.80
C ARG A 80 -5.04 -4.42 -18.28
N GLN A 81 -5.85 -5.13 -17.52
CA GLN A 81 -7.26 -5.30 -17.85
C GLN A 81 -8.03 -4.00 -17.64
N MET A 82 -9.09 -3.82 -18.41
CA MET A 82 -10.00 -2.68 -18.24
C MET A 82 -11.05 -2.99 -17.18
N PRO A 83 -11.51 -1.98 -16.42
CA PRO A 83 -12.64 -2.17 -15.50
C PRO A 83 -13.90 -2.58 -16.28
N MET A 84 -14.70 -3.47 -15.71
CA MET A 84 -15.94 -3.96 -16.34
C MET A 84 -17.07 -2.96 -16.21
N MET A 85 -17.14 -2.04 -15.53
CA MET A 85 -18.05 -0.90 -15.35
C MET A 85 -17.46 -0.03 -14.24
N GLY A 86 -17.51 1.26 -14.39
CA GLY A 86 -16.91 2.18 -13.43
C GLY A 86 -15.56 2.71 -13.87
N SER A 87 -14.94 3.54 -13.03
CA SER A 87 -13.76 4.32 -13.38
C SER A 87 -12.45 3.58 -13.14
N TYR A 88 -12.43 2.62 -12.21
CA TYR A 88 -11.22 1.94 -11.78
C TYR A 88 -11.38 0.43 -11.65
N GLN A 89 -10.29 -0.26 -11.95
CA GLN A 89 -10.01 -1.60 -11.47
C GLN A 89 -8.99 -1.50 -10.33
N VAL A 90 -9.18 -2.28 -9.27
CA VAL A 90 -8.28 -2.35 -8.12
C VAL A 90 -7.65 -3.72 -8.05
N VAL A 91 -6.34 -3.78 -8.07
CA VAL A 91 -5.56 -5.01 -7.88
C VAL A 91 -4.80 -4.90 -6.57
N ILE A 92 -5.08 -5.79 -5.63
CA ILE A 92 -4.43 -5.84 -4.33
C ILE A 92 -3.48 -7.04 -4.31
N LEU A 93 -2.19 -6.76 -4.29
CA LEU A 93 -1.15 -7.78 -4.13
C LEU A 93 -0.74 -7.85 -2.66
N LYS A 94 -1.18 -8.90 -1.98
CA LYS A 94 -0.78 -9.20 -0.59
C LYS A 94 0.46 -10.09 -0.56
N GLU A 95 1.25 -9.98 0.50
CA GLU A 95 2.49 -10.77 0.67
C GLU A 95 3.44 -10.64 -0.54
N ALA A 96 3.62 -9.42 -1.03
CA ALA A 96 4.45 -9.16 -2.21
C ALA A 96 5.91 -9.60 -2.05
N GLN A 97 6.42 -9.68 -0.79
CA GLN A 97 7.76 -10.21 -0.49
C GLN A 97 7.95 -11.67 -0.92
N GLN A 98 6.86 -12.40 -1.16
CA GLN A 98 6.86 -13.79 -1.61
C GLN A 98 6.59 -13.93 -3.11
N LEU A 99 6.37 -12.83 -3.83
CA LEU A 99 6.06 -12.87 -5.25
C LEU A 99 7.30 -13.27 -6.07
N ARG A 100 7.14 -14.27 -6.91
CA ARG A 100 8.18 -14.66 -7.86
C ARG A 100 8.38 -13.57 -8.91
N GLY A 101 9.61 -13.10 -9.02
CA GLY A 101 9.97 -12.09 -10.00
C GLY A 101 9.44 -10.69 -9.69
N LEU A 102 9.35 -10.31 -8.40
CA LEU A 102 8.85 -9.01 -7.95
C LEU A 102 9.40 -7.84 -8.78
N ASP A 103 10.70 -7.85 -9.10
CA ASP A 103 11.35 -6.78 -9.87
C ASP A 103 10.77 -6.62 -11.29
N LYS A 104 10.19 -7.67 -11.85
CA LYS A 104 9.53 -7.61 -13.16
C LYS A 104 8.21 -6.80 -13.13
N LEU A 105 7.69 -6.47 -11.96
CA LEU A 105 6.59 -5.51 -11.84
C LEU A 105 6.98 -4.13 -12.35
N SER A 106 8.28 -3.84 -12.49
CA SER A 106 8.78 -2.62 -13.14
C SER A 106 8.23 -2.42 -14.55
N LEU A 107 7.90 -3.50 -15.26
CA LEU A 107 7.25 -3.44 -16.58
C LEU A 107 5.88 -2.74 -16.54
N TYR A 108 5.24 -2.76 -15.39
CA TYR A 108 3.97 -2.07 -15.16
C TYR A 108 4.16 -0.75 -14.41
N THR A 109 4.94 -0.74 -13.32
CA THR A 109 5.09 0.43 -12.45
C THR A 109 5.81 1.59 -13.12
N SER A 110 6.59 1.34 -14.17
CA SER A 110 7.20 2.42 -15.00
C SER A 110 6.20 3.20 -15.83
N LYS A 111 5.08 2.58 -16.20
CA LYS A 111 3.98 3.20 -16.94
C LYS A 111 2.64 2.57 -16.54
N PRO A 112 2.10 2.94 -15.38
CA PRO A 112 0.85 2.38 -14.89
C PRO A 112 -0.34 2.77 -15.78
N SER A 113 -1.35 1.90 -15.84
CA SER A 113 -2.61 2.21 -16.49
C SER A 113 -3.37 3.29 -15.69
N PRO A 114 -3.97 4.28 -16.35
CA PRO A 114 -4.76 5.32 -15.66
C PRO A 114 -6.07 4.80 -15.08
N THR A 115 -6.53 3.62 -15.47
CA THR A 115 -7.78 3.01 -15.01
C THR A 115 -7.59 1.89 -14.01
N THR A 116 -6.35 1.59 -13.62
CA THR A 116 -6.02 0.57 -12.62
C THR A 116 -5.30 1.19 -11.43
N ILE A 117 -5.70 0.81 -10.22
CA ILE A 117 -4.98 1.13 -9.01
C ILE A 117 -4.37 -0.17 -8.47
N LEU A 118 -3.05 -0.24 -8.47
CA LEU A 118 -2.29 -1.36 -7.91
C LEU A 118 -1.88 -1.04 -6.48
N ILE A 119 -2.26 -1.91 -5.54
CA ILE A 119 -1.88 -1.82 -4.13
C ILE A 119 -0.95 -2.98 -3.82
N VAL A 120 0.30 -2.67 -3.51
CA VAL A 120 1.33 -3.67 -3.20
C VAL A 120 1.63 -3.64 -1.71
N CYS A 121 1.30 -4.73 -1.01
CA CYS A 121 1.60 -4.92 0.41
C CYS A 121 2.84 -5.81 0.56
N HIS A 122 3.97 -5.18 0.89
CA HIS A 122 5.28 -5.84 1.06
C HIS A 122 5.67 -5.78 2.53
N LYS A 123 5.47 -6.88 3.24
CA LYS A 123 5.66 -6.97 4.70
C LYS A 123 7.02 -7.53 5.08
N GLU A 124 7.32 -7.48 6.37
CA GLU A 124 8.52 -8.01 7.03
C GLU A 124 9.82 -7.26 6.73
N LYS A 125 9.95 -6.71 5.56
CA LYS A 125 11.13 -5.96 5.10
C LYS A 125 10.73 -4.95 4.02
N ASN A 126 11.64 -4.04 3.73
CA ASN A 126 11.46 -3.13 2.60
C ASN A 126 11.78 -3.83 1.28
N ALA A 127 11.14 -3.42 0.21
CA ALA A 127 11.60 -3.69 -1.15
C ALA A 127 12.97 -3.01 -1.39
N ASP A 128 13.78 -3.59 -2.26
CA ASP A 128 15.08 -2.99 -2.62
C ASP A 128 14.86 -1.64 -3.32
N LYS A 129 15.24 -0.56 -2.64
CA LYS A 129 15.08 0.81 -3.13
C LYS A 129 15.91 1.12 -4.40
N ARG A 130 16.87 0.27 -4.73
CA ARG A 130 17.68 0.38 -5.96
C ARG A 130 17.00 -0.28 -7.16
N SER A 131 16.02 -1.13 -6.92
CA SER A 131 15.30 -1.88 -7.98
C SER A 131 14.50 -0.95 -8.89
N ALA A 132 14.34 -1.35 -10.14
CA ALA A 132 13.49 -0.64 -11.10
C ALA A 132 12.02 -0.63 -10.65
N PHE A 133 11.59 -1.68 -9.97
CA PHE A 133 10.25 -1.78 -9.38
C PHE A 133 10.01 -0.67 -8.37
N TYR A 134 10.89 -0.52 -7.37
CA TYR A 134 10.76 0.54 -6.35
C TYR A 134 10.78 1.93 -7.00
N LYS A 135 11.73 2.17 -7.91
CA LYS A 135 11.85 3.46 -8.60
C LYS A 135 10.59 3.80 -9.39
N GLY A 136 9.99 2.83 -10.05
CA GLY A 136 8.71 3.01 -10.75
C GLY A 136 7.56 3.37 -9.80
N CYS A 137 7.46 2.69 -8.65
CA CYS A 137 6.47 3.01 -7.62
C CYS A 137 6.68 4.42 -7.05
N ALA A 138 7.91 4.80 -6.77
CA ALA A 138 8.23 6.13 -6.22
C ALA A 138 7.98 7.27 -7.21
N ALA A 139 8.26 7.03 -8.50
CA ALA A 139 8.08 8.05 -9.55
C ALA A 139 6.62 8.23 -9.95
N ASN A 140 5.83 7.16 -10.01
CA ASN A 140 4.49 7.14 -10.59
C ASN A 140 3.37 6.84 -9.57
N GLY A 141 3.70 6.62 -8.33
CA GLY A 141 2.75 6.25 -7.29
C GLY A 141 3.06 6.87 -5.94
N ALA A 142 2.55 6.24 -4.89
CA ALA A 142 2.78 6.61 -3.51
C ALA A 142 3.47 5.46 -2.76
N VAL A 143 4.42 5.79 -1.89
CA VAL A 143 5.18 4.82 -1.09
C VAL A 143 4.99 5.11 0.38
N LEU A 144 4.61 4.10 1.15
CA LEU A 144 4.68 4.09 2.61
C LEU A 144 5.81 3.15 3.03
N GLU A 145 6.76 3.66 3.80
CA GLU A 145 7.73 2.86 4.52
C GLU A 145 7.31 2.77 5.99
N SER A 146 6.83 1.59 6.39
CA SER A 146 6.29 1.33 7.72
C SER A 146 7.35 0.74 8.61
N VAL A 147 7.93 1.56 9.50
CA VAL A 147 8.95 1.14 10.46
C VAL A 147 8.30 0.83 11.80
N ARG A 148 8.87 -0.14 12.50
CA ARG A 148 8.42 -0.51 13.84
C ARG A 148 8.70 0.62 14.82
N PRO A 149 7.68 1.06 15.62
CA PRO A 149 7.91 2.02 16.68
C PRO A 149 8.80 1.45 17.78
N ARG A 150 9.54 2.30 18.46
CA ARG A 150 10.22 1.95 19.70
C ARG A 150 9.23 1.96 20.86
N ASP A 151 9.55 1.26 21.96
CA ASP A 151 8.64 1.09 23.08
C ASP A 151 8.08 2.43 23.63
N TYR A 152 8.93 3.46 23.73
CA TYR A 152 8.48 4.78 24.17
C TYR A 152 7.59 5.53 23.16
N GLU A 153 7.68 5.21 21.90
CA GLU A 153 6.85 5.79 20.82
C GLU A 153 5.45 5.17 20.79
N ILE A 154 5.33 3.91 21.23
CA ILE A 154 4.06 3.17 21.24
C ILE A 154 3.04 3.83 22.15
N ALA A 155 3.45 4.19 23.37
CA ALA A 155 2.54 4.81 24.34
C ALA A 155 1.96 6.14 23.83
N ALA A 156 2.81 7.02 23.30
CA ALA A 156 2.38 8.29 22.72
C ALA A 156 1.46 8.10 21.51
N TRP A 157 1.81 7.16 20.64
CA TRP A 157 1.00 6.85 19.46
C TRP A 157 -0.37 6.26 19.85
N LEU A 158 -0.43 5.33 20.80
CA LEU A 158 -1.68 4.74 21.28
C LEU A 158 -2.62 5.79 21.84
N GLN A 159 -2.12 6.72 22.66
CA GLN A 159 -2.93 7.82 23.20
C GLN A 159 -3.53 8.67 22.08
N GLN A 160 -2.74 9.03 21.08
CA GLN A 160 -3.21 9.80 19.93
C GLN A 160 -4.23 9.02 19.11
N PHE A 161 -3.97 7.73 18.83
CA PHE A 161 -4.86 6.85 18.09
C PHE A 161 -6.22 6.67 18.76
N ILE A 162 -6.22 6.47 20.08
CA ILE A 162 -7.45 6.29 20.88
C ILE A 162 -8.26 7.59 20.90
N ARG A 163 -7.61 8.75 21.05
CA ARG A 163 -8.28 10.06 20.96
C ARG A 163 -8.93 10.28 19.59
N GLN A 164 -8.25 9.90 18.51
CA GLN A 164 -8.81 10.00 17.15
C GLN A 164 -10.04 9.12 16.95
N LYS A 165 -10.13 8.00 17.69
CA LYS A 165 -11.29 7.11 17.71
C LYS A 165 -12.41 7.56 18.64
N GLY A 166 -12.26 8.71 19.33
CA GLY A 166 -13.26 9.26 20.23
C GLY A 166 -13.28 8.64 21.62
N PHE A 167 -12.23 7.90 21.99
CA PHE A 167 -12.08 7.35 23.33
C PHE A 167 -11.08 8.14 24.16
N THR A 168 -11.27 8.20 25.47
CA THR A 168 -10.32 8.71 26.46
C THR A 168 -9.73 7.53 27.23
N ILE A 169 -8.42 7.60 27.49
CA ILE A 169 -7.79 6.67 28.44
C ILE A 169 -7.70 7.45 29.75
N ASP A 170 -8.29 6.91 30.80
CA ASP A 170 -8.02 7.37 32.16
C ASP A 170 -6.58 6.96 32.53
N PRO A 171 -5.85 7.85 33.24
CA PRO A 171 -4.45 7.61 33.60
C PRO A 171 -4.24 6.42 34.54
#